data_a0504c19f366406508650ecc4f866ca4
#
_entry.id   a0504c19f366406508650ecc4f866ca4
#
_cell.length_a   1.000
_cell.length_b   1.000
_cell.length_c   1.000
_cell.angle_alpha   90.00
_cell.angle_beta   90.00
_cell.angle_gamma   90.00
#
_symmetry.space_group_name_H-M   'P 1'
#
loop_
_entity.id
_entity.type
_entity.pdbx_description
1 polymer ?
#
loop_
_entity_poly.entity_id
_entity_poly.type
_entity_poly.pdbx_seq_one_letter_code
_entity_poly.pdbx_strand_id
1 'polypeptide(L)'
;MKILEKIKIIEQSDKTRVEREIKILKMLRHNNIIQIYQIIQTRSNLYLIMEYANGGELFDYIVLKKRLPEPEAVKFFQQIINGVEYLHKLNIVHRDLKPENLLLDHNKNIKIVDFGLSNLYGRGELLKTPCGSPCYAAPEMITGKKYSGLMVDVWSSGVILFAMVCGYLPFDDSNNDILYRKIAAGDYKIPNFISDKARDLIKRILNTDPTKRYNIQQIKNHPWFNINAPSINEGLLIHLYTIPVKFE
;
A
#
# COMPACT_ATOMS: atom_id res chain seq x y z
N MET A 1 6.09 20.60 -0.18
CA MET A 1 6.97 20.83 0.98
C MET A 1 6.23 20.44 2.25
N LYS A 2 6.83 19.62 3.15
CA LYS A 2 6.30 19.31 4.50
C LYS A 2 7.15 20.08 5.51
N ILE A 3 6.51 20.80 6.42
CA ILE A 3 7.17 21.60 7.45
C ILE A 3 6.89 20.96 8.81
N LEU A 4 7.95 20.67 9.55
CA LEU A 4 7.86 20.15 10.92
C LEU A 4 8.42 21.21 11.87
N GLU A 5 7.57 21.74 12.75
CA GLU A 5 7.96 22.70 13.76
C GLU A 5 8.65 21.98 14.92
N LYS A 6 9.91 22.31 15.21
CA LYS A 6 10.70 21.65 16.27
C LYS A 6 10.10 21.80 17.67
N ILE A 7 9.38 22.91 17.91
CA ILE A 7 8.70 23.15 19.18
C ILE A 7 7.58 22.12 19.45
N LYS A 8 7.04 21.50 18.40
CA LYS A 8 6.01 20.43 18.51
C LYS A 8 6.63 19.05 18.67
N ILE A 9 7.94 18.89 18.46
CA ILE A 9 8.68 17.63 18.60
C ILE A 9 9.36 17.65 19.98
N ILE A 10 8.57 17.52 21.03
CA ILE A 10 9.04 17.70 22.42
C ILE A 10 9.55 16.37 22.97
N GLU A 11 8.77 15.31 22.83
CA GLU A 11 9.09 14.00 23.37
C GLU A 11 10.23 13.31 22.61
N GLN A 12 11.02 12.51 23.34
CA GLN A 12 12.08 11.72 22.74
C GLN A 12 11.53 10.70 21.73
N SER A 13 10.33 10.19 21.96
CA SER A 13 9.58 9.32 21.05
C SER A 13 9.32 9.99 19.69
N ASP A 14 8.90 11.27 19.70
CA ASP A 14 8.63 12.04 18.48
C ASP A 14 9.91 12.33 17.70
N LYS A 15 11.00 12.68 18.40
CA LYS A 15 12.31 12.87 17.77
C LYS A 15 12.77 11.61 17.04
N THR A 16 12.72 10.48 17.72
CA THR A 16 13.08 9.17 17.16
C THR A 16 12.20 8.81 15.95
N ARG A 17 10.90 9.12 16.02
CA ARG A 17 9.95 8.91 14.92
C ARG A 17 10.32 9.75 13.69
N VAL A 18 10.55 11.04 13.86
CA VAL A 18 10.93 11.96 12.77
C VAL A 18 12.28 11.58 12.16
N GLU A 19 13.28 11.24 12.98
CA GLU A 19 14.58 10.78 12.48
C GLU A 19 14.47 9.51 11.66
N ARG A 20 13.62 8.57 12.10
CA ARG A 20 13.35 7.32 11.38
C ARG A 20 12.64 7.60 10.05
N GLU A 21 11.60 8.44 10.03
CA GLU A 21 10.89 8.85 8.81
C GLU A 21 11.87 9.43 7.79
N ILE A 22 12.73 10.35 8.24
CA ILE A 22 13.77 10.98 7.40
C ILE A 22 14.75 9.95 6.85
N LYS A 23 15.23 9.03 7.71
CA LYS A 23 16.15 7.98 7.30
C LYS A 23 15.53 7.09 6.23
N ILE A 24 14.29 6.69 6.40
CA ILE A 24 13.54 5.88 5.43
C ILE A 24 13.39 6.67 4.12
N LEU A 25 12.85 7.88 4.16
CA LEU A 25 12.63 8.70 2.96
C LEU A 25 13.90 8.91 2.13
N LYS A 26 15.07 9.05 2.76
CA LYS A 26 16.36 9.20 2.07
C LYS A 26 16.79 7.95 1.30
N MET A 27 16.32 6.77 1.71
CA MET A 27 16.66 5.49 1.07
C MET A 27 15.78 5.18 -0.15
N LEU A 28 14.58 5.79 -0.23
CA LEU A 28 13.56 5.42 -1.18
C LEU A 28 13.78 6.08 -2.54
N ARG A 29 13.71 5.26 -3.61
CA ARG A 29 13.76 5.66 -5.02
C ARG A 29 12.86 4.72 -5.83
N HIS A 30 11.60 5.11 -6.05
CA HIS A 30 10.63 4.29 -6.78
C HIS A 30 9.53 5.17 -7.37
N ASN A 31 9.03 4.82 -8.57
CA ASN A 31 8.02 5.60 -9.29
C ASN A 31 6.70 5.77 -8.52
N ASN A 32 6.34 4.81 -7.68
CA ASN A 32 5.10 4.84 -6.91
C ASN A 32 5.31 5.23 -5.43
N ILE A 33 6.44 5.84 -5.10
CA ILE A 33 6.74 6.36 -3.76
C ILE A 33 7.17 7.82 -3.91
N ILE A 34 6.69 8.67 -3.01
CA ILE A 34 7.03 10.09 -3.00
C ILE A 34 8.55 10.28 -2.84
N GLN A 35 9.15 11.06 -3.73
CA GLN A 35 10.58 11.31 -3.71
C GLN A 35 10.89 12.50 -2.82
N ILE A 36 11.87 12.33 -1.90
CA ILE A 36 12.45 13.46 -1.19
C ILE A 36 13.66 14.00 -1.99
N TYR A 37 13.72 15.31 -2.14
CA TYR A 37 14.81 15.98 -2.86
C TYR A 37 15.83 16.59 -1.92
N GLN A 38 15.36 17.31 -0.88
CA GLN A 38 16.21 18.02 0.04
C GLN A 38 15.59 18.13 1.44
N ILE A 39 16.43 18.22 2.45
CA ILE A 39 16.03 18.51 3.82
C ILE A 39 16.77 19.74 4.26
N ILE A 40 16.02 20.76 4.68
CA ILE A 40 16.56 22.02 5.20
C ILE A 40 16.20 22.13 6.66
N GLN A 41 17.19 22.35 7.49
CA GLN A 41 17.02 22.51 8.93
C GLN A 41 17.35 23.94 9.35
N THR A 42 16.42 24.57 10.08
CA THR A 42 16.63 25.85 10.74
C THR A 42 16.57 25.69 12.27
N ARG A 43 16.69 26.79 13.01
CA ARG A 43 16.54 26.74 14.48
C ARG A 43 15.16 26.26 14.91
N SER A 44 14.08 26.67 14.23
CA SER A 44 12.69 26.42 14.60
C SER A 44 12.03 25.30 13.79
N ASN A 45 12.47 25.05 12.56
CA ASN A 45 11.76 24.17 11.62
C ASN A 45 12.68 23.19 10.91
N LEU A 46 12.06 22.09 10.48
CA LEU A 46 12.62 21.13 9.54
C LEU A 46 11.73 21.12 8.28
N TYR A 47 12.31 21.40 7.12
CA TYR A 47 11.62 21.45 5.83
C TYR A 47 12.00 20.23 5.02
N LEU A 48 11.01 19.43 4.65
CA LEU A 48 11.16 18.30 3.74
C LEU A 48 10.70 18.73 2.34
N ILE A 49 11.65 18.94 1.44
CA ILE A 49 11.37 19.28 0.04
C ILE A 49 11.18 17.98 -0.73
N MET A 50 9.97 17.75 -1.21
CA MET A 50 9.56 16.49 -1.83
C MET A 50 8.93 16.72 -3.19
N GLU A 51 8.83 15.65 -3.97
CA GLU A 51 8.02 15.59 -5.17
C GLU A 51 6.62 16.14 -4.92
N TYR A 52 6.06 16.81 -5.92
CA TYR A 52 4.71 17.36 -5.83
C TYR A 52 3.74 16.48 -6.63
N ALA A 53 2.84 15.82 -5.91
CA ALA A 53 1.72 15.06 -6.47
C ALA A 53 0.49 15.97 -6.48
N ASN A 54 0.08 16.45 -7.66
CA ASN A 54 -0.95 17.48 -7.82
C ASN A 54 -2.35 16.94 -8.16
N GLY A 55 -2.52 15.62 -8.24
CA GLY A 55 -3.80 14.95 -8.54
C GLY A 55 -4.68 14.70 -7.31
N GLY A 56 -4.26 15.13 -6.11
CA GLY A 56 -4.99 14.92 -4.86
C GLY A 56 -4.83 13.51 -4.29
N GLU A 57 -5.68 13.18 -3.33
CA GLU A 57 -5.69 11.87 -2.65
C GLU A 57 -6.51 10.85 -3.43
N LEU A 58 -6.09 9.58 -3.42
CA LEU A 58 -6.90 8.49 -3.96
C LEU A 58 -8.25 8.38 -3.23
N PHE A 59 -8.28 8.77 -1.94
CA PHE A 59 -9.53 8.86 -1.18
C PHE A 59 -10.56 9.75 -1.86
N ASP A 60 -10.20 11.01 -2.13
CA ASP A 60 -11.08 11.99 -2.78
C ASP A 60 -11.50 11.53 -4.17
N TYR A 61 -10.57 10.89 -4.89
CA TYR A 61 -10.85 10.35 -6.21
C TYR A 61 -11.90 9.22 -6.17
N ILE A 62 -11.83 8.31 -5.19
CA ILE A 62 -12.84 7.26 -4.98
C ILE A 62 -14.19 7.89 -4.61
N VAL A 63 -14.21 8.85 -3.68
CA VAL A 63 -15.44 9.56 -3.26
C VAL A 63 -16.11 10.25 -4.44
N LEU A 64 -15.34 10.99 -5.25
CA LEU A 64 -15.85 11.69 -6.44
C LEU A 64 -16.46 10.73 -7.47
N LYS A 65 -15.81 9.58 -7.70
CA LYS A 65 -16.25 8.56 -8.65
C LYS A 65 -17.32 7.63 -8.09
N LYS A 66 -17.59 7.67 -6.77
CA LYS A 66 -18.39 6.73 -5.98
C LYS A 66 -17.80 5.33 -5.92
N ARG A 67 -17.22 4.85 -6.98
CA ARG A 67 -16.42 3.62 -7.10
C ARG A 67 -15.64 3.65 -8.42
N LEU A 68 -14.59 2.84 -8.52
CA LEU A 68 -13.80 2.73 -9.73
C LEU A 68 -14.22 1.51 -10.56
N PRO A 69 -14.29 1.63 -11.89
CA PRO A 69 -14.35 0.47 -12.77
C PRO A 69 -13.14 -0.44 -12.57
N GLU A 70 -13.32 -1.76 -12.62
CA GLU A 70 -12.21 -2.71 -12.37
C GLU A 70 -10.98 -2.49 -13.27
N PRO A 71 -11.10 -2.13 -14.57
CA PRO A 71 -9.93 -1.82 -15.40
C PRO A 71 -9.11 -0.61 -14.94
N GLU A 72 -9.74 0.35 -14.25
CA GLU A 72 -9.06 1.49 -13.63
C GLU A 72 -8.48 1.11 -12.26
N ALA A 73 -9.25 0.39 -11.45
CA ALA A 73 -8.82 -0.08 -10.14
C ALA A 73 -7.57 -1.00 -10.24
N VAL A 74 -7.50 -1.85 -11.25
CA VAL A 74 -6.35 -2.71 -11.49
C VAL A 74 -5.07 -1.90 -11.71
N LYS A 75 -5.12 -0.80 -12.48
CA LYS A 75 -3.96 0.07 -12.72
C LYS A 75 -3.43 0.69 -11.44
N PHE A 76 -4.32 1.21 -10.60
CA PHE A 76 -3.93 1.76 -9.29
C PHE A 76 -3.41 0.66 -8.37
N PHE A 77 -4.09 -0.48 -8.31
CA PHE A 77 -3.69 -1.57 -7.45
C PHE A 77 -2.32 -2.15 -7.83
N GLN A 78 -2.02 -2.27 -9.12
CA GLN A 78 -0.70 -2.67 -9.60
C GLN A 78 0.39 -1.71 -9.11
N GLN A 79 0.15 -0.41 -9.15
CA GLN A 79 1.10 0.60 -8.70
C GLN A 79 1.29 0.55 -7.17
N ILE A 80 0.20 0.38 -6.41
CA ILE A 80 0.26 0.21 -4.94
C ILE A 80 1.10 -1.01 -4.60
N ILE A 81 0.80 -2.17 -5.18
CA ILE A 81 1.52 -3.43 -4.90
C ILE A 81 3.00 -3.34 -5.32
N ASN A 82 3.32 -2.67 -6.44
CA ASN A 82 4.72 -2.46 -6.84
C ASN A 82 5.48 -1.57 -5.84
N GLY A 83 4.85 -0.50 -5.35
CA GLY A 83 5.43 0.34 -4.30
C GLY A 83 5.64 -0.42 -3.00
N VAL A 84 4.64 -1.19 -2.54
CA VAL A 84 4.72 -2.02 -1.33
C VAL A 84 5.78 -3.11 -1.49
N GLU A 85 5.86 -3.78 -2.64
CA GLU A 85 6.91 -4.77 -2.93
C GLU A 85 8.31 -4.16 -2.80
N TYR A 86 8.49 -2.95 -3.34
CA TYR A 86 9.77 -2.25 -3.24
C TYR A 86 10.14 -1.94 -1.78
N LEU A 87 9.21 -1.45 -0.97
CA LEU A 87 9.42 -1.22 0.47
C LEU A 87 9.82 -2.54 1.17
N HIS A 88 9.08 -3.60 0.92
CA HIS A 88 9.32 -4.90 1.54
C HIS A 88 10.69 -5.50 1.15
N LYS A 89 11.17 -5.29 -0.09
CA LYS A 89 12.53 -5.67 -0.53
C LYS A 89 13.62 -4.93 0.23
N LEU A 90 13.34 -3.71 0.72
CA LEU A 90 14.24 -2.93 1.57
C LEU A 90 14.03 -3.21 3.08
N ASN A 91 13.23 -4.21 3.42
CA ASN A 91 12.82 -4.50 4.80
C ASN A 91 12.13 -3.31 5.50
N ILE A 92 11.36 -2.54 4.74
CA ILE A 92 10.55 -1.43 5.26
C ILE A 92 9.08 -1.86 5.21
N VAL A 93 8.38 -1.68 6.33
CA VAL A 93 6.93 -1.86 6.44
C VAL A 93 6.28 -0.50 6.66
N HIS A 94 5.18 -0.24 5.94
CA HIS A 94 4.51 1.05 5.98
C HIS A 94 3.61 1.21 7.21
N ARG A 95 2.76 0.22 7.49
CA ARG A 95 1.85 0.09 8.63
C ARG A 95 0.69 1.10 8.74
N ASP A 96 0.57 2.02 7.78
CA ASP A 96 -0.56 2.95 7.68
C ASP A 96 -0.97 3.16 6.21
N LEU A 97 -1.07 2.07 5.45
CA LEU A 97 -1.58 2.14 4.09
C LEU A 97 -3.09 2.39 4.12
N LYS A 98 -3.50 3.48 3.49
CA LYS A 98 -4.89 3.91 3.32
C LYS A 98 -4.97 4.88 2.13
N PRO A 99 -6.16 5.11 1.53
CA PRO A 99 -6.28 5.94 0.34
C PRO A 99 -5.85 7.40 0.55
N GLU A 100 -5.89 7.93 1.78
CA GLU A 100 -5.41 9.26 2.15
C GLU A 100 -3.87 9.36 2.05
N ASN A 101 -3.16 8.23 2.22
CA ASN A 101 -1.71 8.14 2.10
C ASN A 101 -1.26 7.71 0.68
N LEU A 102 -2.17 7.74 -0.29
CA LEU A 102 -1.94 7.43 -1.69
C LEU A 102 -2.30 8.66 -2.52
N LEU A 103 -1.29 9.44 -2.90
CA LEU A 103 -1.50 10.62 -3.74
C LEU A 103 -1.46 10.26 -5.22
N LEU A 104 -2.09 11.09 -6.04
CA LEU A 104 -2.05 11.00 -7.49
C LEU A 104 -1.18 12.11 -8.06
N ASP A 105 -0.33 11.79 -9.02
CA ASP A 105 0.35 12.80 -9.83
C ASP A 105 -0.56 13.29 -10.98
N HIS A 106 -0.06 14.21 -11.81
CA HIS A 106 -0.78 14.76 -12.96
C HIS A 106 -1.17 13.71 -14.02
N ASN A 107 -0.48 12.57 -14.07
CA ASN A 107 -0.75 11.44 -14.94
C ASN A 107 -1.61 10.36 -14.27
N LYS A 108 -2.13 10.64 -13.08
CA LYS A 108 -2.84 9.68 -12.21
C LYS A 108 -1.99 8.46 -11.83
N ASN A 109 -0.69 8.66 -11.61
CA ASN A 109 0.13 7.62 -11.01
C ASN A 109 0.10 7.74 -9.49
N ILE A 110 0.05 6.60 -8.82
CA ILE A 110 0.10 6.51 -7.35
C ILE A 110 1.47 6.91 -6.82
N LYS A 111 1.46 7.70 -5.76
CA LYS A 111 2.60 8.05 -4.92
C LYS A 111 2.28 7.71 -3.47
N ILE A 112 2.90 6.68 -2.92
CA ILE A 112 2.79 6.32 -1.50
C ILE A 112 3.51 7.38 -0.68
N VAL A 113 2.83 7.91 0.33
CA VAL A 113 3.33 8.96 1.23
C VAL A 113 3.16 8.58 2.69
N ASP A 114 3.69 9.40 3.59
CA ASP A 114 3.57 9.31 5.05
C ASP A 114 4.20 8.05 5.66
N PHE A 115 5.50 8.12 5.87
CA PHE A 115 6.31 7.07 6.49
C PHE A 115 6.44 7.25 8.03
N GLY A 116 5.60 8.10 8.63
CA GLY A 116 5.65 8.41 10.07
C GLY A 116 5.42 7.20 10.99
N LEU A 117 4.68 6.18 10.53
CA LEU A 117 4.48 4.92 11.26
C LEU A 117 5.35 3.77 10.73
N SER A 118 6.12 4.00 9.67
CA SER A 118 6.96 2.98 9.04
C SER A 118 8.09 2.52 9.96
N ASN A 119 8.53 1.30 9.76
CA ASN A 119 9.64 0.72 10.51
C ASN A 119 10.60 -0.05 9.60
N LEU A 120 11.88 -0.02 9.95
CA LEU A 120 12.85 -0.98 9.46
C LEU A 120 12.60 -2.31 10.14
N TYR A 121 12.50 -3.36 9.36
CA TYR A 121 12.04 -4.68 9.78
C TYR A 121 13.17 -5.69 9.59
N GLY A 122 13.63 -6.29 10.70
CA GLY A 122 14.61 -7.37 10.64
C GLY A 122 14.00 -8.63 9.98
N ARG A 123 14.79 -9.38 9.22
CA ARG A 123 14.31 -10.61 8.57
C ARG A 123 13.79 -11.60 9.61
N GLY A 124 12.48 -11.91 9.57
CA GLY A 124 11.82 -12.78 10.54
C GLY A 124 11.45 -12.10 11.87
N GLU A 125 11.68 -10.80 12.03
CA GLU A 125 11.27 -10.05 13.21
C GLU A 125 9.74 -9.89 13.24
N LEU A 126 9.15 -9.96 14.44
CA LEU A 126 7.73 -9.73 14.67
C LEU A 126 7.51 -8.41 15.42
N LEU A 127 6.59 -7.61 14.90
CA LEU A 127 6.18 -6.33 15.48
C LEU A 127 5.11 -6.56 16.57
N LYS A 128 5.00 -5.60 17.51
CA LYS A 128 4.04 -5.71 18.62
C LYS A 128 3.16 -4.46 18.78
N THR A 129 3.61 -3.31 18.28
CA THR A 129 2.92 -2.03 18.51
C THR A 129 1.75 -1.86 17.54
N PRO A 130 0.49 -1.85 18.00
CA PRO A 130 -0.65 -1.47 17.17
C PRO A 130 -0.49 -0.02 16.72
N CYS A 131 -0.77 0.25 15.46
CA CYS A 131 -0.71 1.59 14.87
C CYS A 131 -1.53 1.63 13.57
N GLY A 132 -1.71 2.83 13.00
CA GLY A 132 -2.46 3.02 11.77
C GLY A 132 -3.95 3.29 11.99
N SER A 133 -4.68 3.38 10.89
CA SER A 133 -6.12 3.69 10.89
C SER A 133 -6.93 2.42 11.13
N PRO A 134 -7.85 2.39 12.11
CA PRO A 134 -8.52 1.16 12.56
C PRO A 134 -9.18 0.35 11.44
N CYS A 135 -9.90 0.99 10.52
CA CYS A 135 -10.61 0.32 9.43
C CYS A 135 -9.70 -0.43 8.44
N TYR A 136 -8.40 -0.06 8.39
CA TYR A 136 -7.39 -0.66 7.52
C TYR A 136 -6.47 -1.63 8.26
N ALA A 137 -6.59 -1.72 9.60
CA ALA A 137 -5.74 -2.55 10.43
C ALA A 137 -6.04 -4.05 10.24
N ALA A 138 -4.98 -4.86 10.17
CA ALA A 138 -5.12 -6.30 10.06
C ALA A 138 -5.57 -6.94 11.39
N PRO A 139 -6.28 -8.10 11.36
CA PRO A 139 -6.75 -8.78 12.56
C PRO A 139 -5.65 -9.04 13.60
N GLU A 140 -4.47 -9.44 13.15
CA GLU A 140 -3.32 -9.71 14.01
C GLU A 140 -2.76 -8.45 14.69
N MET A 141 -2.93 -7.25 14.10
CA MET A 141 -2.53 -5.99 14.73
C MET A 141 -3.44 -5.61 15.88
N ILE A 142 -4.76 -5.75 15.71
CA ILE A 142 -5.75 -5.35 16.73
C ILE A 142 -5.81 -6.33 17.89
N THR A 143 -5.38 -7.58 17.72
CA THR A 143 -5.36 -8.58 18.80
C THR A 143 -4.17 -8.43 19.76
N GLY A 144 -3.25 -7.48 19.53
CA GLY A 144 -2.08 -7.25 20.38
C GLY A 144 -1.03 -8.36 20.35
N LYS A 145 -1.15 -9.32 19.44
CA LYS A 145 -0.17 -10.39 19.22
C LYS A 145 1.03 -9.85 18.43
N LYS A 146 2.14 -10.59 18.49
CA LYS A 146 3.25 -10.32 17.57
C LYS A 146 2.82 -10.62 16.12
N TYR A 147 3.14 -9.73 15.20
CA TYR A 147 2.68 -9.84 13.81
C TYR A 147 3.80 -9.58 12.79
N SER A 148 3.64 -10.13 11.60
CA SER A 148 4.49 -9.82 10.44
C SER A 148 4.07 -8.49 9.81
N GLY A 149 4.98 -7.51 9.79
CA GLY A 149 4.73 -6.22 9.14
C GLY A 149 4.39 -6.33 7.66
N LEU A 150 5.00 -7.29 6.95
CA LEU A 150 4.74 -7.53 5.53
C LEU A 150 3.28 -7.92 5.29
N MET A 151 2.73 -8.78 6.14
CA MET A 151 1.36 -9.29 5.96
C MET A 151 0.29 -8.25 6.35
N VAL A 152 0.59 -7.31 7.22
CA VAL A 152 -0.34 -6.22 7.54
C VAL A 152 -0.45 -5.20 6.41
N ASP A 153 0.66 -4.86 5.73
CA ASP A 153 0.61 -3.99 4.54
C ASP A 153 -0.18 -4.66 3.40
N VAL A 154 -0.05 -5.98 3.26
CA VAL A 154 -0.87 -6.75 2.29
C VAL A 154 -2.36 -6.67 2.64
N TRP A 155 -2.73 -6.87 3.90
CA TRP A 155 -4.13 -6.73 4.34
C TRP A 155 -4.68 -5.33 4.02
N SER A 156 -3.96 -4.28 4.43
CA SER A 156 -4.38 -2.89 4.16
C SER A 156 -4.55 -2.62 2.66
N SER A 157 -3.66 -3.18 1.82
CA SER A 157 -3.81 -3.11 0.35
C SER A 157 -5.10 -3.78 -0.13
N GLY A 158 -5.53 -4.88 0.50
CA GLY A 158 -6.80 -5.55 0.21
C GLY A 158 -8.02 -4.72 0.60
N VAL A 159 -7.95 -4.01 1.74
CA VAL A 159 -9.00 -3.07 2.16
C VAL A 159 -9.10 -1.91 1.15
N ILE A 160 -7.97 -1.38 0.68
CA ILE A 160 -7.93 -0.35 -0.36
C ILE A 160 -8.53 -0.86 -1.67
N LEU A 161 -8.18 -2.09 -2.10
CA LEU A 161 -8.76 -2.71 -3.29
C LEU A 161 -10.28 -2.79 -3.18
N PHE A 162 -10.78 -3.28 -2.06
CA PHE A 162 -12.22 -3.34 -1.81
C PHE A 162 -12.86 -1.95 -1.90
N ALA A 163 -12.29 -0.95 -1.23
CA ALA A 163 -12.79 0.42 -1.26
C ALA A 163 -12.81 1.01 -2.68
N MET A 164 -11.79 0.76 -3.50
CA MET A 164 -11.77 1.21 -4.90
C MET A 164 -12.92 0.63 -5.73
N VAL A 165 -13.17 -0.68 -5.64
CA VAL A 165 -14.16 -1.33 -6.50
C VAL A 165 -15.58 -1.28 -5.96
N CYS A 166 -15.76 -1.18 -4.63
CA CYS A 166 -17.07 -1.13 -3.98
C CYS A 166 -17.54 0.30 -3.68
N GLY A 167 -16.62 1.24 -3.43
CA GLY A 167 -16.93 2.63 -3.06
C GLY A 167 -17.17 2.85 -1.57
N TYR A 168 -16.96 1.84 -0.75
CA TYR A 168 -17.08 1.87 0.71
C TYR A 168 -16.12 0.85 1.34
N LEU A 169 -15.92 0.93 2.66
CA LEU A 169 -15.00 0.05 3.37
C LEU A 169 -15.62 -1.34 3.64
N PRO A 170 -14.82 -2.43 3.64
CA PRO A 170 -15.31 -3.76 4.01
C PRO A 170 -15.70 -3.84 5.49
N PHE A 171 -15.01 -3.08 6.33
CA PHE A 171 -15.22 -3.01 7.76
C PHE A 171 -15.39 -1.55 8.17
N ASP A 172 -16.54 -1.23 8.72
CA ASP A 172 -16.87 0.10 9.23
C ASP A 172 -17.87 -0.01 10.38
N ASP A 173 -17.64 0.76 11.43
CA ASP A 173 -18.54 0.93 12.55
C ASP A 173 -18.14 2.15 13.38
N SER A 174 -19.12 2.87 13.94
CA SER A 174 -18.87 3.99 14.83
C SER A 174 -18.30 3.54 16.19
N ASN A 175 -18.53 2.28 16.57
CA ASN A 175 -17.99 1.66 17.77
C ASN A 175 -16.79 0.80 17.44
N ASN A 176 -15.62 1.15 17.99
CA ASN A 176 -14.37 0.44 17.73
C ASN A 176 -14.41 -1.03 18.14
N ASP A 177 -15.12 -1.40 19.22
CA ASP A 177 -15.19 -2.80 19.66
C ASP A 177 -15.98 -3.66 18.67
N ILE A 178 -17.02 -3.07 18.05
CA ILE A 178 -17.79 -3.74 17.00
C ILE A 178 -16.96 -3.83 15.73
N LEU A 179 -16.29 -2.74 15.34
CA LEU A 179 -15.37 -2.72 14.22
C LEU A 179 -14.30 -3.82 14.33
N TYR A 180 -13.64 -3.90 15.48
CA TYR A 180 -12.59 -4.89 15.73
C TYR A 180 -13.12 -6.33 15.69
N ARG A 181 -14.33 -6.57 16.18
CA ARG A 181 -14.99 -7.87 16.05
C ARG A 181 -15.26 -8.25 14.59
N LYS A 182 -15.77 -7.31 13.78
CA LYS A 182 -15.99 -7.51 12.33
C LYS A 182 -14.67 -7.86 11.62
N ILE A 183 -13.60 -7.11 11.88
CA ILE A 183 -12.28 -7.34 11.30
C ILE A 183 -11.74 -8.72 11.71
N ALA A 184 -11.79 -9.05 13.01
CA ALA A 184 -11.29 -10.33 13.52
C ALA A 184 -12.06 -11.54 12.96
N ALA A 185 -13.35 -11.40 12.72
CA ALA A 185 -14.19 -12.42 12.13
C ALA A 185 -14.08 -12.48 10.59
N GLY A 186 -13.53 -11.45 9.93
CA GLY A 186 -13.59 -11.30 8.48
C GLY A 186 -15.03 -11.13 7.99
N ASP A 187 -15.88 -10.45 8.79
CA ASP A 187 -17.30 -10.25 8.50
C ASP A 187 -17.50 -9.05 7.57
N TYR A 188 -17.48 -9.31 6.27
CA TYR A 188 -17.76 -8.35 5.21
C TYR A 188 -18.49 -9.00 4.04
N LYS A 189 -19.20 -8.20 3.25
CA LYS A 189 -19.96 -8.67 2.09
C LYS A 189 -19.45 -8.04 0.81
N ILE A 190 -19.17 -8.86 -0.21
CA ILE A 190 -18.79 -8.39 -1.53
C ILE A 190 -20.04 -8.32 -2.41
N PRO A 191 -20.37 -7.14 -2.98
CA PRO A 191 -21.56 -6.96 -3.82
C PRO A 191 -21.54 -7.83 -5.07
N ASN A 192 -22.74 -8.16 -5.60
CA ASN A 192 -22.87 -9.03 -6.78
C ASN A 192 -22.36 -8.40 -8.08
N PHE A 193 -22.23 -7.07 -8.14
CA PHE A 193 -21.70 -6.39 -9.32
C PHE A 193 -20.17 -6.51 -9.48
N ILE A 194 -19.46 -7.03 -8.47
CA ILE A 194 -18.02 -7.28 -8.52
C ILE A 194 -17.76 -8.59 -9.25
N SER A 195 -16.82 -8.59 -10.20
CA SER A 195 -16.46 -9.80 -10.96
C SER A 195 -15.97 -10.94 -10.06
N ASP A 196 -16.13 -12.17 -10.52
CA ASP A 196 -15.66 -13.34 -9.76
C ASP A 196 -14.15 -13.32 -9.54
N LYS A 197 -13.38 -12.79 -10.50
CA LYS A 197 -11.93 -12.65 -10.36
C LYS A 197 -11.56 -11.64 -9.28
N ALA A 198 -12.21 -10.46 -9.24
CA ALA A 198 -11.99 -9.47 -8.19
C ALA A 198 -12.41 -10.01 -6.81
N ARG A 199 -13.56 -10.68 -6.76
CA ARG A 199 -14.08 -11.33 -5.56
C ARG A 199 -13.10 -12.36 -5.00
N ASP A 200 -12.53 -13.22 -5.84
CA ASP A 200 -11.55 -14.24 -5.42
C ASP A 200 -10.28 -13.57 -4.86
N LEU A 201 -9.73 -12.58 -5.56
CA LEU A 201 -8.53 -11.88 -5.10
C LEU A 201 -8.76 -11.19 -3.74
N ILE A 202 -9.87 -10.45 -3.58
CA ILE A 202 -10.23 -9.79 -2.32
C ILE A 202 -10.30 -10.80 -1.17
N LYS A 203 -10.98 -11.94 -1.35
CA LYS A 203 -11.08 -12.99 -0.32
C LYS A 203 -9.73 -13.58 0.07
N ARG A 204 -8.81 -13.71 -0.88
CA ARG A 204 -7.47 -14.24 -0.61
C ARG A 204 -6.56 -13.25 0.11
N ILE A 205 -6.72 -11.94 -0.18
CA ILE A 205 -5.97 -10.90 0.52
C ILE A 205 -6.57 -10.64 1.91
N LEU A 206 -7.90 -10.56 2.02
CA LEU A 206 -8.59 -10.34 3.30
C LEU A 206 -8.84 -11.66 4.06
N ASN A 207 -7.87 -12.57 4.03
CA ASN A 207 -7.88 -13.76 4.88
C ASN A 207 -7.39 -13.37 6.28
N THR A 208 -8.19 -13.66 7.31
CA THR A 208 -7.87 -13.32 8.70
C THR A 208 -6.68 -14.10 9.26
N ASP A 209 -6.39 -15.29 8.70
CA ASP A 209 -5.19 -16.05 8.99
C ASP A 209 -4.02 -15.53 8.13
N PRO A 210 -3.01 -14.86 8.68
CA PRO A 210 -1.91 -14.30 7.90
C PRO A 210 -1.05 -15.36 7.21
N THR A 211 -1.10 -16.63 7.64
CA THR A 211 -0.35 -17.72 7.01
C THR A 211 -1.02 -18.23 5.73
N LYS A 212 -2.35 -18.01 5.60
CA LYS A 212 -3.16 -18.35 4.43
C LYS A 212 -3.43 -17.13 3.53
N ARG A 213 -3.16 -15.93 4.02
CA ARG A 213 -3.28 -14.69 3.26
C ARG A 213 -2.29 -14.69 2.10
N TYR A 214 -2.72 -14.27 0.93
CA TYR A 214 -1.84 -14.11 -0.21
C TYR A 214 -0.68 -13.18 0.10
N ASN A 215 0.52 -13.57 -0.31
CA ASN A 215 1.68 -12.71 -0.37
C ASN A 215 1.70 -11.89 -1.68
N ILE A 216 2.63 -10.93 -1.80
CA ILE A 216 2.73 -10.06 -2.98
C ILE A 216 2.92 -10.85 -4.28
N GLN A 217 3.73 -11.91 -4.27
CA GLN A 217 3.95 -12.71 -5.47
C GLN A 217 2.69 -13.44 -5.93
N GLN A 218 1.91 -13.98 -4.99
CA GLN A 218 0.62 -14.61 -5.30
C GLN A 218 -0.40 -13.60 -5.83
N ILE A 219 -0.42 -12.37 -5.28
CA ILE A 219 -1.26 -11.26 -5.78
C ILE A 219 -0.87 -10.93 -7.23
N LYS A 220 0.42 -10.77 -7.52
CA LYS A 220 0.92 -10.42 -8.87
C LYS A 220 0.64 -11.51 -9.90
N ASN A 221 0.56 -12.76 -9.49
CA ASN A 221 0.24 -13.89 -10.36
C ASN A 221 -1.28 -14.11 -10.54
N HIS A 222 -2.12 -13.38 -9.80
CA HIS A 222 -3.56 -13.58 -9.85
C HIS A 222 -4.17 -13.06 -11.16
N PRO A 223 -5.15 -13.77 -11.78
CA PRO A 223 -5.78 -13.39 -13.06
C PRO A 223 -6.40 -11.99 -13.07
N TRP A 224 -6.96 -11.51 -11.94
CA TRP A 224 -7.50 -10.17 -11.84
C TRP A 224 -6.40 -9.10 -11.91
N PHE A 225 -5.26 -9.33 -11.30
CA PHE A 225 -4.13 -8.39 -11.31
C PHE A 225 -3.57 -8.20 -12.72
N ASN A 226 -3.73 -9.19 -13.59
CA ASN A 226 -3.21 -9.23 -14.95
C ASN A 226 -4.28 -9.00 -16.03
N ILE A 227 -5.48 -8.51 -15.67
CA ILE A 227 -6.61 -8.36 -16.60
C ILE A 227 -6.31 -7.42 -17.78
N ASN A 228 -5.42 -6.44 -17.58
CA ASN A 228 -4.98 -5.50 -18.60
C ASN A 228 -3.60 -5.85 -19.20
N ALA A 229 -3.00 -6.98 -18.82
CA ALA A 229 -1.75 -7.42 -19.44
C ALA A 229 -2.02 -7.73 -20.92
N PRO A 230 -1.17 -7.27 -21.86
CA PRO A 230 -1.28 -7.71 -23.25
C PRO A 230 -1.23 -9.24 -23.25
N SER A 231 -2.17 -9.88 -23.94
CA SER A 231 -2.11 -11.32 -24.19
C SER A 231 -0.81 -11.58 -24.96
N ILE A 232 0.14 -12.25 -24.29
CA ILE A 232 1.32 -12.76 -24.98
C ILE A 232 0.79 -13.85 -25.90
N ASN A 233 0.62 -13.53 -27.17
CA ASN A 233 0.41 -14.56 -28.20
C ASN A 233 1.69 -15.39 -28.21
N GLU A 234 1.62 -16.63 -27.71
CA GLU A 234 2.75 -17.58 -27.71
C GLU A 234 3.39 -17.77 -29.10
N GLY A 235 2.70 -17.36 -30.17
CA GLY A 235 3.23 -17.39 -31.54
C GLY A 235 4.35 -16.39 -31.84
N LEU A 236 4.59 -15.37 -31.02
CA LEU A 236 5.64 -14.37 -31.27
C LEU A 236 6.99 -14.72 -30.65
N LEU A 237 7.03 -15.65 -29.70
CA LEU A 237 8.27 -16.06 -29.03
C LEU A 237 9.14 -17.02 -29.87
N ILE A 238 8.58 -17.65 -30.91
CA ILE A 238 9.32 -18.62 -31.73
C ILE A 238 10.19 -17.93 -32.79
N HIS A 239 9.95 -16.65 -33.11
CA HIS A 239 10.67 -15.95 -34.20
C HIS A 239 11.92 -15.20 -33.76
N LEU A 240 12.19 -15.07 -32.48
CA LEU A 240 13.35 -14.32 -31.97
C LEU A 240 14.62 -15.18 -31.74
N TYR A 241 14.54 -16.50 -31.90
CA TYR A 241 15.67 -17.42 -31.64
C TYR A 241 16.32 -18.01 -32.89
N THR A 242 15.97 -17.55 -34.10
CA THR A 242 16.54 -18.07 -35.34
C THR A 242 17.21 -17.01 -36.21
N ILE A 243 18.05 -16.16 -35.63
CA ILE A 243 19.02 -15.37 -36.44
C ILE A 243 20.36 -16.02 -36.24
N PRO A 244 20.91 -16.73 -37.23
CA PRO A 244 22.26 -17.24 -37.13
C PRO A 244 23.26 -16.07 -37.22
N VAL A 245 24.04 -15.87 -36.16
CA VAL A 245 25.16 -14.95 -36.17
C VAL A 245 26.25 -15.58 -37.04
N LYS A 246 26.47 -15.05 -38.25
CA LYS A 246 27.65 -15.34 -39.05
C LYS A 246 28.79 -14.51 -38.48
N PHE A 247 29.82 -15.20 -37.96
CA PHE A 247 31.12 -14.62 -37.70
C PHE A 247 31.90 -14.64 -39.03
N GLU A 248 32.30 -13.49 -39.55
CA GLU A 248 33.40 -13.30 -40.48
C GLU A 248 34.65 -12.93 -39.70
#